data_a98332415b3d3f967473bd7a1321a59f
#
_entry.id   a98332415b3d3f967473bd7a1321a59f
#
_cell.length_a   1.000
_cell.length_b   1.000
_cell.length_c   1.000
_cell.angle_alpha   90.00
_cell.angle_beta   90.00
_cell.angle_gamma   90.00
#
_symmetry.space_group_name_H-M   'P 1'
#
loop_
_entity.id
_entity.type
_entity.pdbx_description
1 polymer ?
#
loop_
_entity_poly.entity_id
_entity_poly.type
_entity_poly.pdbx_seq_one_letter_code
_entity_poly.pdbx_strand_id
1 'polypeptide(L)'
;MKNILGHRGLPHIYHENTLEGINKAFEYCDFVETDVRLTKDNNLVLFHDSNIAGSLIKNMTLQEIDEALNIPIDEITLISRDQIRGKVNFEIKTDTLDDSEIDILFQKMLGILESTDIVTSFNWKSIQSFKTLFSSNYGIIFDKEEQIYQAQSLSNHDNELFFMVHHNLIDHRSFSLPLDRTVLWTVNNEEDFKRYIEMDIYGIVTDIPDTMQLYRK
;
A
#
# COMPACT_ATOMS: atom_id res chain seq x y z
N MET A 1 -14.24 -14.34 6.32
CA MET A 1 -13.71 -13.38 7.32
C MET A 1 -13.07 -12.24 6.53
N LYS A 2 -13.27 -10.97 6.90
CA LYS A 2 -12.69 -9.82 6.18
C LYS A 2 -11.23 -9.64 6.54
N ASN A 3 -10.41 -9.20 5.59
CA ASN A 3 -9.00 -8.98 5.85
C ASN A 3 -8.79 -7.68 6.64
N ILE A 4 -7.89 -7.73 7.61
CA ILE A 4 -7.34 -6.55 8.26
C ILE A 4 -5.95 -6.31 7.67
N LEU A 5 -5.66 -5.08 7.26
CA LEU A 5 -4.38 -4.65 6.74
C LEU A 5 -3.74 -3.65 7.72
N GLY A 6 -2.55 -3.95 8.23
CA GLY A 6 -1.77 -3.00 9.03
C GLY A 6 -1.18 -1.91 8.12
N HIS A 7 -1.62 -0.65 8.29
CA HIS A 7 -1.15 0.50 7.52
C HIS A 7 0.30 0.82 7.90
N ARG A 8 1.23 0.71 6.96
CA ARG A 8 2.68 0.88 7.19
C ARG A 8 3.24 0.00 8.32
N GLY A 9 2.61 -1.16 8.56
CA GLY A 9 2.94 -2.06 9.64
C GLY A 9 2.10 -1.85 10.91
N LEU A 10 2.74 -1.48 12.03
CA LEU A 10 2.12 -1.24 13.35
C LEU A 10 2.58 0.12 13.90
N PRO A 11 2.20 1.25 13.25
CA PRO A 11 2.85 2.56 13.41
C PRO A 11 2.67 3.20 14.78
N HIS A 12 1.66 2.79 15.57
CA HIS A 12 1.45 3.34 16.92
C HIS A 12 2.38 2.70 17.99
N ILE A 13 3.10 1.61 17.64
CA ILE A 13 4.05 0.93 18.53
C ILE A 13 5.48 0.96 17.97
N TYR A 14 5.62 0.78 16.66
CA TYR A 14 6.90 0.77 15.93
C TYR A 14 6.97 1.95 14.98
N HIS A 15 8.17 2.26 14.49
CA HIS A 15 8.26 3.25 13.43
C HIS A 15 7.57 2.72 12.16
N GLU A 16 6.78 3.57 11.50
CA GLU A 16 6.09 3.19 10.26
C GLU A 16 7.07 2.78 9.15
N ASN A 17 6.63 1.91 8.27
CA ASN A 17 7.42 1.45 7.12
C ASN A 17 8.78 0.84 7.49
N THR A 18 8.91 0.25 8.69
CA THR A 18 10.09 -0.53 9.08
C THR A 18 9.83 -2.03 8.97
N LEU A 19 10.85 -2.81 8.64
CA LEU A 19 10.75 -4.27 8.58
C LEU A 19 10.34 -4.87 9.92
N GLU A 20 10.80 -4.30 11.04
CA GLU A 20 10.35 -4.71 12.38
C GLU A 20 8.85 -4.46 12.56
N GLY A 21 8.38 -3.23 12.32
CA GLY A 21 6.96 -2.87 12.47
C GLY A 21 6.05 -3.67 11.54
N ILE A 22 6.47 -3.89 10.29
CA ILE A 22 5.77 -4.72 9.31
C ILE A 22 5.66 -6.16 9.80
N ASN A 23 6.76 -6.79 10.20
CA ASN A 23 6.77 -8.17 10.64
C ASN A 23 6.00 -8.39 11.95
N LYS A 24 5.97 -7.39 12.83
CA LYS A 24 5.19 -7.42 14.07
C LYS A 24 3.70 -7.27 13.84
N ALA A 25 3.29 -6.51 12.83
CA ALA A 25 1.87 -6.33 12.49
C ALA A 25 1.19 -7.66 12.13
N PHE A 26 1.90 -8.64 11.55
CA PHE A 26 1.34 -9.96 11.22
C PHE A 26 0.88 -10.80 12.44
N GLU A 27 1.18 -10.38 13.65
CA GLU A 27 0.59 -10.96 14.85
C GLU A 27 -0.91 -10.60 14.98
N TYR A 28 -1.39 -9.58 14.26
CA TYR A 28 -2.69 -8.95 14.43
C TYR A 28 -3.50 -8.78 13.14
N CYS A 29 -2.88 -8.90 11.97
CA CYS A 29 -3.51 -8.65 10.68
C CYS A 29 -3.17 -9.71 9.63
N ASP A 30 -3.91 -9.74 8.52
CA ASP A 30 -3.75 -10.73 7.44
C ASP A 30 -2.76 -10.26 6.38
N PHE A 31 -2.71 -8.95 6.19
CA PHE A 31 -1.81 -8.25 5.27
C PHE A 31 -1.18 -7.07 5.98
N VAL A 32 -0.06 -6.63 5.48
CA VAL A 32 0.50 -5.32 5.80
C VAL A 32 0.49 -4.47 4.53
N GLU A 33 0.10 -3.23 4.67
CA GLU A 33 0.32 -2.22 3.64
C GLU A 33 1.63 -1.49 3.93
N THR A 34 2.40 -1.17 2.90
CA THR A 34 3.66 -0.43 3.02
C THR A 34 3.99 0.34 1.75
N ASP A 35 4.62 1.49 1.92
CA ASP A 35 4.99 2.40 0.84
C ASP A 35 6.38 2.07 0.28
N VAL A 36 6.52 2.05 -1.04
CA VAL A 36 7.81 1.78 -1.71
C VAL A 36 8.22 2.96 -2.57
N ARG A 37 9.46 3.44 -2.39
CA ARG A 37 10.09 4.48 -3.18
C ARG A 37 11.41 4.02 -3.79
N LEU A 38 11.79 4.66 -4.90
CA LEU A 38 13.05 4.46 -5.59
C LEU A 38 14.06 5.54 -5.16
N THR A 39 15.28 5.12 -4.81
CA THR A 39 16.40 6.01 -4.52
C THR A 39 17.19 6.36 -5.78
N LYS A 40 18.09 7.37 -5.69
CA LYS A 40 18.99 7.78 -6.77
C LYS A 40 19.88 6.65 -7.29
N ASP A 41 20.32 5.78 -6.42
CA ASP A 41 21.17 4.62 -6.72
C ASP A 41 20.35 3.34 -6.97
N ASN A 42 19.07 3.51 -7.33
CA ASN A 42 18.14 2.45 -7.72
C ASN A 42 17.89 1.39 -6.64
N ASN A 43 17.89 1.75 -5.37
CA ASN A 43 17.43 0.86 -4.31
C ASN A 43 15.95 1.12 -3.99
N LEU A 44 15.28 0.11 -3.43
CA LEU A 44 13.93 0.24 -2.91
C LEU A 44 13.98 0.57 -1.42
N VAL A 45 13.29 1.63 -1.03
CA VAL A 45 13.13 2.00 0.38
C VAL A 45 11.66 2.04 0.77
N LEU A 46 11.36 1.58 1.97
CA LEU A 46 10.03 1.62 2.56
C LEU A 46 9.85 2.99 3.22
N PHE A 47 9.15 3.89 2.54
CA PHE A 47 8.98 5.27 3.05
C PHE A 47 7.79 5.97 2.40
N HIS A 48 6.96 6.65 3.22
CA HIS A 48 5.76 7.32 2.71
C HIS A 48 6.07 8.63 2.00
N ASP A 49 6.77 9.55 2.67
CA ASP A 49 6.97 10.91 2.16
C ASP A 49 7.93 10.93 0.95
N SER A 50 7.75 11.91 0.08
CA SER A 50 8.60 12.05 -1.10
C SER A 50 10.01 12.60 -0.78
N ASN A 51 10.19 13.15 0.41
CA ASN A 51 11.45 13.80 0.80
C ASN A 51 11.86 13.46 2.24
N ILE A 52 13.17 13.56 2.49
CA ILE A 52 13.82 13.45 3.79
C ILE A 52 14.68 14.68 3.97
N ALA A 53 14.50 15.40 5.08
CA ALA A 53 15.23 16.62 5.40
C ALA A 53 15.26 17.68 4.26
N GLY A 54 14.17 17.75 3.47
CA GLY A 54 14.02 18.70 2.35
C GLY A 54 14.59 18.24 1.03
N SER A 55 15.19 17.05 0.94
CA SER A 55 15.70 16.45 -0.30
C SER A 55 14.77 15.35 -0.78
N LEU A 56 14.46 15.31 -2.09
CA LEU A 56 13.66 14.22 -2.67
C LEU A 56 14.43 12.90 -2.59
N ILE A 57 13.75 11.83 -2.15
CA ILE A 57 14.33 10.49 -2.01
C ILE A 57 14.95 10.00 -3.32
N LYS A 58 14.30 10.25 -4.46
CA LYS A 58 14.84 9.89 -5.78
C LYS A 58 16.20 10.55 -6.12
N ASN A 59 16.56 11.61 -5.42
CA ASN A 59 17.84 12.31 -5.59
C ASN A 59 18.87 11.94 -4.50
N MET A 60 18.53 11.03 -3.59
CA MET A 60 19.38 10.57 -2.49
C MET A 60 19.80 9.12 -2.70
N THR A 61 21.06 8.82 -2.40
CA THR A 61 21.56 7.46 -2.27
C THR A 61 21.14 6.85 -0.93
N LEU A 62 21.22 5.53 -0.77
CA LEU A 62 20.98 4.88 0.52
C LEU A 62 21.88 5.44 1.63
N GLN A 63 23.14 5.74 1.32
CA GLN A 63 24.05 6.34 2.30
C GLN A 63 23.57 7.73 2.76
N GLU A 64 23.14 8.60 1.84
CA GLU A 64 22.62 9.93 2.18
C GLU A 64 21.33 9.85 2.98
N ILE A 65 20.50 8.82 2.76
CA ILE A 65 19.28 8.56 3.55
C ILE A 65 19.66 8.08 4.96
N ASP A 66 20.61 7.16 5.10
CA ASP A 66 21.09 6.66 6.39
C ASP A 66 21.65 7.79 7.27
N GLU A 67 22.42 8.70 6.65
CA GLU A 67 22.98 9.88 7.35
C GLU A 67 21.88 10.89 7.78
N ALA A 68 20.74 10.91 7.09
CA ALA A 68 19.67 11.88 7.34
C ALA A 68 18.59 11.37 8.31
N LEU A 69 18.47 10.06 8.51
CA LEU A 69 17.44 9.44 9.35
C LEU A 69 18.03 8.90 10.66
N ASN A 70 17.22 8.91 11.71
CA ASN A 70 17.51 8.20 12.98
C ASN A 70 16.89 6.78 13.01
N ILE A 71 16.77 6.15 11.85
CA ILE A 71 16.27 4.78 11.69
C ILE A 71 17.38 3.99 11.00
N PRO A 72 17.71 2.78 11.43
CA PRO A 72 18.68 1.94 10.73
C PRO A 72 18.25 1.73 9.28
N ILE A 73 19.16 1.97 8.33
CA ILE A 73 18.84 1.91 6.90
C ILE A 73 18.37 0.53 6.45
N ASP A 74 18.85 -0.53 7.10
CA ASP A 74 18.45 -1.92 6.86
C ASP A 74 16.98 -2.20 7.26
N GLU A 75 16.43 -1.43 8.21
CA GLU A 75 15.02 -1.51 8.60
C GLU A 75 14.07 -0.95 7.54
N ILE A 76 14.54 -0.09 6.66
CA ILE A 76 13.71 0.51 5.61
C ILE A 76 14.16 0.14 4.19
N THR A 77 15.22 -0.67 4.02
CA THR A 77 15.67 -1.10 2.70
C THR A 77 15.07 -2.44 2.31
N LEU A 78 14.29 -2.46 1.23
CA LEU A 78 13.69 -3.68 0.69
C LEU A 78 14.64 -4.31 -0.37
N ILE A 79 15.36 -5.35 0.03
CA ILE A 79 16.33 -6.06 -0.81
C ILE A 79 15.71 -7.34 -1.40
N SER A 80 14.93 -8.07 -0.58
CA SER A 80 14.31 -9.34 -0.97
C SER A 80 12.99 -9.56 -0.25
N ARG A 81 12.14 -10.41 -0.81
CA ARG A 81 10.78 -10.67 -0.28
C ARG A 81 10.79 -11.40 1.06
N ASP A 82 11.80 -12.23 1.31
CA ASP A 82 11.94 -13.02 2.54
C ASP A 82 12.25 -12.18 3.80
N GLN A 83 12.53 -10.88 3.64
CA GLN A 83 12.57 -9.94 4.77
C GLN A 83 11.19 -9.76 5.43
N ILE A 84 10.10 -10.07 4.72
CA ILE A 84 8.71 -9.88 5.19
C ILE A 84 7.96 -11.21 5.23
N ARG A 85 7.36 -11.55 6.38
CA ARG A 85 6.83 -12.89 6.66
C ARG A 85 5.47 -13.21 6.05
N GLY A 86 4.64 -12.22 5.74
CA GLY A 86 3.24 -12.41 5.36
C GLY A 86 2.91 -11.74 4.02
N LYS A 87 1.63 -11.62 3.71
CA LYS A 87 1.14 -10.99 2.48
C LYS A 87 1.22 -9.47 2.58
N VAL A 88 1.63 -8.82 1.50
CA VAL A 88 1.84 -7.37 1.48
C VAL A 88 0.99 -6.71 0.40
N ASN A 89 0.45 -5.55 0.74
CA ASN A 89 0.02 -4.56 -0.23
C ASN A 89 1.13 -3.51 -0.36
N PHE A 90 1.86 -3.52 -1.46
CA PHE A 90 2.88 -2.53 -1.75
C PHE A 90 2.27 -1.33 -2.47
N GLU A 91 2.20 -0.17 -1.81
CA GLU A 91 1.89 1.08 -2.48
C GLU A 91 3.12 1.62 -3.19
N ILE A 92 3.09 1.66 -4.51
CA ILE A 92 4.19 2.21 -5.31
C ILE A 92 4.04 3.73 -5.44
N LYS A 93 4.97 4.46 -4.84
CA LYS A 93 5.03 5.93 -4.87
C LYS A 93 5.74 6.41 -6.14
N THR A 94 4.98 6.96 -7.08
CA THR A 94 5.50 7.45 -8.37
C THR A 94 5.39 8.96 -8.52
N ASP A 95 4.95 9.67 -7.48
CA ASP A 95 4.62 11.10 -7.48
C ASP A 95 5.78 12.04 -7.87
N THR A 96 7.02 11.57 -7.74
CA THR A 96 8.22 12.34 -8.08
C THR A 96 9.04 11.74 -9.22
N LEU A 97 8.64 10.59 -9.75
CA LEU A 97 9.37 9.82 -10.75
C LEU A 97 8.94 10.20 -12.18
N ASP A 98 9.87 10.16 -13.12
CA ASP A 98 9.56 10.14 -14.54
C ASP A 98 9.26 8.72 -15.05
N ASP A 99 8.83 8.60 -16.32
CA ASP A 99 8.44 7.30 -16.88
C ASP A 99 9.59 6.27 -16.86
N SER A 100 10.84 6.70 -17.04
CA SER A 100 12.01 5.79 -17.03
C SER A 100 12.37 5.33 -15.60
N GLU A 101 12.21 6.20 -14.61
CA GLU A 101 12.40 5.88 -13.20
C GLU A 101 11.29 4.92 -12.70
N ILE A 102 10.05 5.10 -13.19
CA ILE A 102 8.93 4.19 -12.92
C ILE A 102 9.21 2.79 -13.49
N ASP A 103 9.76 2.70 -14.70
CA ASP A 103 10.14 1.42 -15.30
C ASP A 103 11.22 0.71 -14.46
N ILE A 104 12.22 1.44 -13.95
CA ILE A 104 13.24 0.88 -13.05
C ILE A 104 12.60 0.37 -11.77
N LEU A 105 11.73 1.17 -11.15
CA LEU A 105 10.98 0.78 -9.94
C LEU A 105 10.22 -0.53 -10.17
N PHE A 106 9.48 -0.64 -11.27
CA PHE A 106 8.74 -1.85 -11.60
C PHE A 106 9.64 -3.06 -11.83
N GLN A 107 10.75 -2.92 -12.55
CA GLN A 107 11.70 -4.02 -12.74
C GLN A 107 12.29 -4.53 -11.41
N LYS A 108 12.57 -3.62 -10.49
CA LYS A 108 13.01 -3.97 -9.14
C LYS A 108 11.94 -4.71 -8.35
N MET A 109 10.69 -4.20 -8.39
CA MET A 109 9.56 -4.83 -7.71
C MET A 109 9.27 -6.23 -8.26
N LEU A 110 9.34 -6.44 -9.58
CA LEU A 110 9.16 -7.77 -10.19
C LEU A 110 10.12 -8.84 -9.65
N GLY A 111 11.34 -8.43 -9.26
CA GLY A 111 12.32 -9.33 -8.65
C GLY A 111 12.02 -9.69 -7.18
N ILE A 112 11.06 -9.02 -6.55
CA ILE A 112 10.75 -9.17 -5.12
C ILE A 112 9.37 -9.79 -4.91
N LEU A 113 8.37 -9.43 -5.73
CA LEU A 113 6.96 -9.75 -5.50
C LEU A 113 6.67 -11.27 -5.51
N GLU A 114 5.79 -11.67 -4.60
CA GLU A 114 5.16 -12.98 -4.59
C GLU A 114 3.72 -12.91 -5.17
N SER A 115 3.20 -14.04 -5.64
CA SER A 115 1.86 -14.12 -6.25
C SER A 115 0.71 -13.74 -5.32
N THR A 116 0.96 -13.72 -4.02
CA THR A 116 -0.03 -13.34 -2.98
C THR A 116 -0.02 -11.86 -2.65
N ASP A 117 0.99 -11.12 -3.09
CA ASP A 117 1.11 -9.69 -2.85
C ASP A 117 0.16 -8.89 -3.75
N ILE A 118 -0.16 -7.70 -3.31
CA ILE A 118 -0.96 -6.72 -4.06
C ILE A 118 -0.06 -5.51 -4.34
N VAL A 119 -0.11 -4.98 -5.55
CA VAL A 119 0.59 -3.74 -5.92
C VAL A 119 -0.42 -2.65 -6.18
N THR A 120 -0.29 -1.52 -5.49
CA THR A 120 -1.24 -0.42 -5.60
C THR A 120 -0.55 0.92 -5.85
N SER A 121 -1.26 1.89 -6.40
CA SER A 121 -0.77 3.25 -6.58
C SER A 121 -1.92 4.24 -6.79
N PHE A 122 -1.70 5.50 -6.41
CA PHE A 122 -2.51 6.65 -6.87
C PHE A 122 -2.30 6.96 -8.36
N ASN A 123 -1.19 6.52 -8.95
CA ASN A 123 -0.94 6.65 -10.38
C ASN A 123 -1.57 5.47 -11.13
N TRP A 124 -2.83 5.61 -11.52
CA TRP A 124 -3.58 4.55 -12.20
C TRP A 124 -2.99 4.13 -13.54
N LYS A 125 -2.36 5.07 -14.27
CA LYS A 125 -1.66 4.78 -15.53
C LYS A 125 -0.50 3.81 -15.30
N SER A 126 0.26 4.02 -14.23
CA SER A 126 1.38 3.14 -13.85
C SER A 126 0.89 1.73 -13.51
N ILE A 127 -0.24 1.60 -12.79
CA ILE A 127 -0.84 0.29 -12.48
C ILE A 127 -1.28 -0.46 -13.74
N GLN A 128 -1.88 0.25 -14.72
CA GLN A 128 -2.25 -0.36 -15.99
C GLN A 128 -1.04 -0.86 -16.80
N SER A 129 0.08 -0.14 -16.74
CA SER A 129 1.35 -0.58 -17.34
C SER A 129 1.93 -1.78 -16.58
N PHE A 130 1.92 -1.74 -15.27
CA PHE A 130 2.41 -2.81 -14.39
C PHE A 130 1.67 -4.14 -14.62
N LYS A 131 0.35 -4.09 -14.79
CA LYS A 131 -0.49 -5.26 -15.10
C LYS A 131 0.03 -6.07 -16.29
N THR A 132 0.60 -5.42 -17.31
CA THR A 132 1.13 -6.11 -18.48
C THR A 132 2.43 -6.89 -18.23
N LEU A 133 3.13 -6.56 -17.14
CA LEU A 133 4.42 -7.12 -16.77
C LEU A 133 4.29 -8.24 -15.73
N PHE A 134 3.22 -8.21 -14.94
CA PHE A 134 3.05 -9.10 -13.80
C PHE A 134 1.62 -9.61 -13.68
N SER A 135 1.45 -10.91 -13.50
CA SER A 135 0.15 -11.60 -13.40
C SER A 135 -0.41 -11.66 -11.97
N SER A 136 0.03 -10.77 -11.10
CA SER A 136 -0.35 -10.73 -9.67
C SER A 136 -1.48 -9.76 -9.40
N ASN A 137 -1.92 -9.70 -8.15
CA ASN A 137 -2.93 -8.78 -7.71
C ASN A 137 -2.44 -7.33 -7.82
N TYR A 138 -3.26 -6.46 -8.36
CA TYR A 138 -2.97 -5.04 -8.53
C TYR A 138 -4.21 -4.20 -8.27
N GLY A 139 -4.02 -2.95 -7.86
CA GLY A 139 -5.13 -2.07 -7.52
C GLY A 139 -4.83 -0.60 -7.67
N ILE A 140 -5.89 0.18 -7.73
CA ILE A 140 -5.85 1.65 -7.78
C ILE A 140 -6.26 2.24 -6.44
N ILE A 141 -5.59 3.33 -6.06
CA ILE A 141 -5.90 4.07 -4.83
C ILE A 141 -6.57 5.38 -5.20
N PHE A 142 -7.61 5.78 -4.45
CA PHE A 142 -8.26 7.07 -4.63
C PHE A 142 -9.03 7.54 -3.39
N ASP A 143 -9.17 8.87 -3.29
CA ASP A 143 -9.76 9.60 -2.17
C ASP A 143 -10.77 10.69 -2.58
N LYS A 144 -11.08 10.81 -3.91
CA LYS A 144 -11.93 11.88 -4.42
C LYS A 144 -13.17 11.34 -5.11
N GLU A 145 -14.31 12.03 -4.89
CA GLU A 145 -15.61 11.65 -5.47
C GLU A 145 -15.59 11.61 -6.99
N GLU A 146 -14.89 12.55 -7.65
CA GLU A 146 -14.79 12.61 -9.11
C GLU A 146 -14.07 11.40 -9.72
N GLN A 147 -13.28 10.65 -8.92
CA GLN A 147 -12.59 9.45 -9.37
C GLN A 147 -13.49 8.21 -9.40
N ILE A 148 -14.64 8.22 -8.70
CA ILE A 148 -15.56 7.07 -8.61
C ILE A 148 -16.01 6.60 -9.99
N TYR A 149 -16.42 7.51 -10.87
CA TYR A 149 -16.90 7.14 -12.23
C TYR A 149 -15.80 6.52 -13.09
N GLN A 150 -14.59 7.03 -13.00
CA GLN A 150 -13.45 6.47 -13.72
C GLN A 150 -13.08 5.07 -13.17
N ALA A 151 -13.08 4.88 -11.85
CA ALA A 151 -12.86 3.58 -11.21
C ALA A 151 -13.92 2.55 -11.64
N GLN A 152 -15.20 2.95 -11.71
CA GLN A 152 -16.28 2.10 -12.22
C GLN A 152 -16.08 1.70 -13.68
N SER A 153 -15.65 2.64 -14.52
CA SER A 153 -15.33 2.32 -15.91
C SER A 153 -14.22 1.29 -16.01
N LEU A 154 -13.17 1.40 -15.21
CA LEU A 154 -12.09 0.40 -15.15
C LEU A 154 -12.61 -0.94 -14.64
N SER A 155 -13.46 -0.95 -13.60
CA SER A 155 -14.07 -2.16 -13.04
C SER A 155 -14.85 -2.98 -14.07
N ASN A 156 -15.52 -2.34 -15.02
CA ASN A 156 -16.29 -3.00 -16.07
C ASN A 156 -15.42 -3.73 -17.10
N HIS A 157 -14.12 -3.39 -17.19
CA HIS A 157 -13.19 -3.95 -18.16
C HIS A 157 -12.11 -4.84 -17.50
N ASP A 158 -12.06 -4.84 -16.16
CA ASP A 158 -11.04 -5.54 -15.40
C ASP A 158 -11.61 -6.16 -14.11
N ASN A 159 -11.85 -7.47 -14.17
CA ASN A 159 -12.43 -8.23 -13.05
C ASN A 159 -11.40 -8.63 -11.97
N GLU A 160 -10.12 -8.31 -12.16
CA GLU A 160 -9.04 -8.63 -11.22
C GLU A 160 -8.57 -7.39 -10.45
N LEU A 161 -8.95 -6.19 -10.90
CA LEU A 161 -8.53 -4.91 -10.33
C LEU A 161 -9.09 -4.70 -8.91
N PHE A 162 -8.21 -4.43 -7.94
CA PHE A 162 -8.56 -4.01 -6.59
C PHE A 162 -8.76 -2.49 -6.49
N PHE A 163 -9.58 -2.08 -5.54
CA PHE A 163 -9.95 -0.69 -5.28
C PHE A 163 -9.61 -0.32 -3.84
N MET A 164 -8.54 0.44 -3.65
CA MET A 164 -8.16 1.01 -2.36
C MET A 164 -8.85 2.37 -2.22
N VAL A 165 -9.93 2.41 -1.47
CA VAL A 165 -10.87 3.54 -1.44
C VAL A 165 -10.82 4.24 -0.09
N HIS A 166 -10.67 5.56 -0.09
CA HIS A 166 -10.82 6.33 1.15
C HIS A 166 -12.23 6.10 1.72
N HIS A 167 -12.30 5.70 2.98
CA HIS A 167 -13.53 5.17 3.58
C HIS A 167 -14.73 6.12 3.52
N ASN A 168 -14.52 7.44 3.49
CA ASN A 168 -15.60 8.43 3.35
C ASN A 168 -16.37 8.32 2.02
N LEU A 169 -15.81 7.68 1.01
CA LEU A 169 -16.43 7.54 -0.31
C LEU A 169 -17.42 6.37 -0.39
N ILE A 170 -17.39 5.42 0.55
CA ILE A 170 -18.22 4.21 0.48
C ILE A 170 -19.72 4.51 0.51
N ASP A 171 -20.11 5.60 1.19
CA ASP A 171 -21.51 6.03 1.29
C ASP A 171 -21.93 7.01 0.19
N HIS A 172 -21.01 7.36 -0.71
CA HIS A 172 -21.37 8.26 -1.80
C HIS A 172 -22.40 7.61 -2.71
N ARG A 173 -23.46 8.36 -3.06
CA ARG A 173 -24.61 7.86 -3.85
C ARG A 173 -24.24 7.23 -5.20
N SER A 174 -23.08 7.59 -5.75
CA SER A 174 -22.57 7.05 -7.01
C SER A 174 -21.62 5.87 -6.81
N PHE A 175 -21.36 5.44 -5.57
CA PHE A 175 -20.48 4.32 -5.30
C PHE A 175 -21.15 3.01 -5.71
N SER A 176 -20.57 2.30 -6.68
CA SER A 176 -21.07 1.01 -7.18
C SER A 176 -19.92 0.08 -7.61
N LEU A 177 -18.78 0.19 -6.93
CA LEU A 177 -17.66 -0.74 -7.14
C LEU A 177 -17.92 -2.10 -6.51
N PRO A 178 -17.30 -3.18 -7.03
CA PRO A 178 -17.43 -4.51 -6.45
C PRO A 178 -16.79 -4.52 -5.05
N LEU A 179 -17.63 -4.75 -4.05
CA LEU A 179 -17.21 -4.71 -2.63
C LEU A 179 -16.17 -5.80 -2.31
N ASP A 180 -16.30 -6.97 -2.90
CA ASP A 180 -15.38 -8.11 -2.73
C ASP A 180 -13.94 -7.85 -3.22
N ARG A 181 -13.71 -6.73 -3.92
CA ARG A 181 -12.40 -6.23 -4.36
C ARG A 181 -12.10 -4.82 -3.83
N THR A 182 -12.93 -4.33 -2.91
CA THR A 182 -12.77 -3.01 -2.28
C THR A 182 -12.10 -3.15 -0.92
N VAL A 183 -11.05 -2.36 -0.71
CA VAL A 183 -10.36 -2.18 0.57
C VAL A 183 -10.53 -0.74 1.02
N LEU A 184 -10.99 -0.53 2.24
CA LEU A 184 -11.18 0.81 2.81
C LEU A 184 -9.96 1.27 3.61
N TRP A 185 -9.52 2.53 3.43
CA TRP A 185 -8.39 3.13 4.12
C TRP A 185 -8.63 4.59 4.53
N THR A 186 -8.02 5.14 5.54
CA THR A 186 -7.48 4.45 6.70
C THR A 186 -8.52 4.55 7.79
N VAL A 187 -8.92 3.41 8.35
CA VAL A 187 -10.02 3.34 9.32
C VAL A 187 -9.45 3.10 10.71
N ASN A 188 -9.41 4.15 11.53
CA ASN A 188 -8.88 4.15 12.89
C ASN A 188 -9.97 4.37 13.95
N ASN A 189 -11.20 4.64 13.54
CA ASN A 189 -12.34 4.79 14.43
C ASN A 189 -13.05 3.45 14.62
N GLU A 190 -13.32 3.07 15.87
CA GLU A 190 -13.94 1.79 16.21
C GLU A 190 -15.37 1.63 15.65
N GLU A 191 -16.18 2.71 15.65
CA GLU A 191 -17.56 2.65 15.16
C GLU A 191 -17.57 2.40 13.66
N ASP A 192 -16.74 3.13 12.91
CA ASP A 192 -16.56 2.95 11.48
C ASP A 192 -16.03 1.55 11.16
N PHE A 193 -15.03 1.07 11.91
CA PHE A 193 -14.49 -0.27 11.72
C PHE A 193 -15.55 -1.34 11.93
N LYS A 194 -16.31 -1.28 13.04
CA LYS A 194 -17.40 -2.22 13.33
C LYS A 194 -18.49 -2.22 12.25
N ARG A 195 -18.74 -1.07 11.67
CA ARG A 195 -19.68 -0.92 10.56
C ARG A 195 -19.13 -1.56 9.28
N TYR A 196 -17.90 -1.24 8.91
CA TYR A 196 -17.32 -1.68 7.65
C TYR A 196 -16.95 -3.17 7.65
N ILE A 197 -16.56 -3.75 8.79
CA ILE A 197 -16.23 -5.17 8.88
C ILE A 197 -17.43 -6.10 8.61
N GLU A 198 -18.65 -5.60 8.79
CA GLU A 198 -19.90 -6.32 8.46
C GLU A 198 -20.28 -6.20 6.96
N MET A 199 -19.67 -5.29 6.19
CA MET A 199 -19.90 -5.15 4.75
C MET A 199 -19.16 -6.26 3.98
N ASP A 200 -19.60 -6.57 2.75
CA ASP A 200 -18.94 -7.59 1.91
C ASP A 200 -17.68 -7.08 1.19
N ILE A 201 -16.93 -6.18 1.84
CA ILE A 201 -15.65 -5.65 1.33
C ILE A 201 -14.53 -6.68 1.45
N TYR A 202 -13.43 -6.48 0.68
CA TYR A 202 -12.24 -7.33 0.76
C TYR A 202 -11.50 -7.16 2.07
N GLY A 203 -11.31 -5.91 2.52
CA GLY A 203 -10.55 -5.62 3.73
C GLY A 203 -10.57 -4.17 4.17
N ILE A 204 -9.90 -3.92 5.29
CA ILE A 204 -9.78 -2.59 5.92
C ILE A 204 -8.32 -2.36 6.30
N VAL A 205 -7.78 -1.20 5.89
CA VAL A 205 -6.46 -0.69 6.29
C VAL A 205 -6.60 0.16 7.55
N THR A 206 -5.78 -0.11 8.56
CA THR A 206 -5.81 0.59 9.86
C THR A 206 -4.42 0.76 10.46
N ASP A 207 -4.20 1.86 11.21
CA ASP A 207 -2.96 2.11 11.98
C ASP A 207 -2.89 1.28 13.27
N ILE A 208 -4.02 0.72 13.72
CA ILE A 208 -4.17 0.02 15.01
C ILE A 208 -4.73 -1.41 14.84
N PRO A 209 -4.08 -2.27 14.02
CA PRO A 209 -4.60 -3.61 13.71
C PRO A 209 -4.73 -4.50 14.95
N ASP A 210 -3.87 -4.34 15.96
CA ASP A 210 -3.92 -5.03 17.24
C ASP A 210 -5.21 -4.73 18.02
N THR A 211 -5.70 -3.51 17.97
CA THR A 211 -6.98 -3.12 18.56
C THR A 211 -8.14 -3.61 17.70
N MET A 212 -8.08 -3.39 16.39
CA MET A 212 -9.18 -3.67 15.47
C MET A 212 -9.49 -5.17 15.32
N GLN A 213 -8.48 -6.04 15.42
CA GLN A 213 -8.70 -7.49 15.40
C GLN A 213 -9.67 -8.00 16.48
N LEU A 214 -9.80 -7.28 17.60
CA LEU A 214 -10.72 -7.66 18.70
C LEU A 214 -12.20 -7.60 18.27
N TYR A 215 -12.51 -6.86 17.22
CA TYR A 215 -13.87 -6.73 16.66
C TYR A 215 -14.13 -7.70 15.49
N ARG A 216 -13.15 -8.49 15.13
CA ARG A 216 -13.26 -9.49 14.07
C ARG A 216 -13.95 -10.75 14.61
N LYS A 217 -15.13 -11.08 14.09
CA LYS A 217 -15.93 -12.26 14.44
C LYS A 217 -15.52 -13.49 13.62
#